data_4adb01bfbc3544ff0824485f4f2b7e2e
#
_entry.id   4adb01bfbc3544ff0824485f4f2b7e2e
#
_cell.length_a   1.000
_cell.length_b   1.000
_cell.length_c   1.000
_cell.angle_alpha   90.00
_cell.angle_beta   90.00
_cell.angle_gamma   90.00
#
_symmetry.space_group_name_H-M   'P 1'
#
loop_
_entity.id
_entity.type
_entity.pdbx_description
1 polymer ?
#
loop_
_entity_poly.entity_id
_entity_poly.type
_entity_poly.pdbx_seq_one_letter_code
_entity_poly.pdbx_strand_id
1 'polypeptide(L)'
;MSEGPRIRVGAVITNGESVLVCKQRKHDRGYWLLPGGGVEPGESLRDALARELEEETGLVGLTMEGPIAIVESIAPAGTMPRKHIVHILFHAAGEGHRLERVASEDGSIHGHSLIPRGELGTIDLRPPIHRFLERWRPGDPFVHLGELWTR
;
A
#
# COMPACT_ATOMS: atom_id res chain seq x y z
N MET A 1 -10.00 12.74 23.98
CA MET A 1 -10.72 12.24 22.80
C MET A 1 -10.17 10.92 22.36
N SER A 2 -11.02 9.94 22.25
CA SER A 2 -10.61 8.70 21.64
C SER A 2 -10.63 8.87 20.13
N GLU A 3 -9.57 8.42 19.49
CA GLU A 3 -9.53 8.38 18.05
C GLU A 3 -9.87 6.98 17.61
N GLY A 4 -10.84 6.87 16.71
CA GLY A 4 -11.19 5.59 16.13
C GLY A 4 -10.10 5.10 15.20
N PRO A 5 -10.29 3.91 14.63
CA PRO A 5 -9.38 3.39 13.62
C PRO A 5 -9.27 4.34 12.43
N ARG A 6 -8.07 4.46 11.89
CA ARG A 6 -7.85 5.24 10.69
C ARG A 6 -8.12 4.38 9.47
N ILE A 7 -8.71 5.00 8.45
CA ILE A 7 -8.93 4.34 7.16
C ILE A 7 -7.81 4.76 6.23
N ARG A 8 -7.10 3.79 5.67
CA ARG A 8 -6.08 4.00 4.66
C ARG A 8 -6.45 3.24 3.40
N VAL A 9 -6.32 3.90 2.26
CA VAL A 9 -6.46 3.25 0.96
C VAL A 9 -5.07 2.96 0.41
N GLY A 10 -4.90 1.83 -0.23
CA GLY A 10 -3.65 1.44 -0.84
C GLY A 10 -3.87 0.84 -2.21
N ALA A 11 -2.87 0.95 -3.07
CA ALA A 11 -2.93 0.43 -4.42
C ALA A 11 -1.89 -0.66 -4.64
N VAL A 12 -2.36 -1.81 -5.14
CA VAL A 12 -1.49 -2.84 -5.69
C VAL A 12 -1.30 -2.47 -7.17
N ILE A 13 -0.19 -1.79 -7.45
CA ILE A 13 0.12 -1.34 -8.81
C ILE A 13 1.11 -2.33 -9.39
N THR A 14 0.68 -3.04 -10.43
CA THR A 14 1.47 -4.10 -11.03
C THR A 14 2.07 -3.67 -12.37
N ASN A 15 3.27 -4.17 -12.63
CA ASN A 15 3.92 -4.08 -13.93
C ASN A 15 4.45 -5.49 -14.22
N GLY A 16 3.67 -6.30 -14.93
CA GLY A 16 3.98 -7.70 -15.09
C GLY A 16 3.98 -8.42 -13.74
N GLU A 17 5.08 -9.05 -13.39
CA GLU A 17 5.22 -9.78 -12.13
C GLU A 17 5.79 -8.93 -10.99
N SER A 18 5.95 -7.62 -11.21
CA SER A 18 6.46 -6.72 -10.18
C SER A 18 5.37 -5.83 -9.61
N VAL A 19 5.55 -5.43 -8.35
CA VAL A 19 4.61 -4.56 -7.61
C VAL A 19 5.35 -3.31 -7.16
N LEU A 20 4.73 -2.16 -7.36
CA LEU A 20 5.30 -0.89 -6.92
C LEU A 20 5.13 -0.73 -5.41
N VAL A 21 6.22 -0.45 -4.73
CA VAL A 21 6.23 -0.19 -3.28
C VAL A 21 6.95 1.12 -3.00
N CYS A 22 6.59 1.73 -1.87
CA CYS A 22 7.14 3.01 -1.43
C CYS A 22 7.91 2.81 -0.13
N LYS A 23 9.11 3.38 -0.08
CA LYS A 23 9.95 3.30 1.11
C LYS A 23 9.63 4.43 2.07
N GLN A 24 9.50 4.09 3.34
CA GLN A 24 9.34 5.07 4.40
C GLN A 24 10.41 4.86 5.45
N ARG A 25 10.87 5.95 6.05
CA ARG A 25 11.78 5.90 7.19
C ARG A 25 11.08 6.41 8.43
N LYS A 26 11.27 5.68 9.51
CA LYS A 26 10.82 6.10 10.82
C LYS A 26 11.90 5.70 11.83
N HIS A 27 12.47 6.67 12.55
CA HIS A 27 13.53 6.43 13.54
C HIS A 27 14.71 5.63 12.96
N ASP A 28 15.23 6.09 11.80
CA ASP A 28 16.36 5.47 11.10
C ASP A 28 16.11 4.06 10.56
N ARG A 29 14.89 3.56 10.68
CA ARG A 29 14.50 2.29 10.06
C ARG A 29 13.70 2.54 8.80
N GLY A 30 14.10 1.83 7.74
CA GLY A 30 13.34 1.83 6.51
C GLY A 30 12.36 0.66 6.49
N TYR A 31 11.16 0.91 6.04
CA TYR A 31 10.20 -0.13 5.73
C TYR A 31 9.46 0.25 4.45
N TRP A 32 8.78 -0.72 3.88
CA TRP A 32 8.07 -0.54 2.62
C TRP A 32 6.58 -0.67 2.82
N LEU A 33 5.82 0.05 1.99
CA LEU A 33 4.38 -0.07 1.98
C LEU A 33 3.84 0.16 0.58
N LEU A 34 2.59 -0.23 0.37
CA LEU A 34 1.92 0.06 -0.89
C LEU A 34 1.66 1.56 -1.00
N PRO A 35 1.69 2.11 -2.23
CA PRO A 35 1.30 3.51 -2.42
C PRO A 35 -0.12 3.74 -1.93
N GLY A 36 -0.36 4.89 -1.31
CA GLY A 36 -1.67 5.23 -0.78
C GLY A 36 -1.56 6.16 0.41
N GLY A 37 -2.64 6.28 1.15
CA GLY A 37 -2.67 7.15 2.32
C GLY A 37 -4.03 7.21 2.99
N GLY A 38 -4.17 8.13 3.94
CA GLY A 38 -5.39 8.29 4.71
C GLY A 38 -6.52 8.89 3.91
N VAL A 39 -7.73 8.42 4.20
CA VAL A 39 -8.96 9.00 3.63
C VAL A 39 -9.37 10.19 4.49
N GLU A 40 -9.62 11.32 3.86
CA GLU A 40 -10.06 12.53 4.54
C GLU A 40 -11.59 12.57 4.63
N PRO A 41 -12.14 13.25 5.65
CA PRO A 41 -13.58 13.37 5.77
C PRO A 41 -14.21 13.91 4.48
N GLY A 42 -15.27 13.26 4.02
CA GLY A 42 -15.98 13.66 2.80
C GLY A 42 -15.39 13.16 1.51
N GLU A 43 -14.25 12.50 1.58
CA GLU A 43 -13.57 11.92 0.42
C GLU A 43 -14.03 10.48 0.20
N SER A 44 -14.31 10.10 -1.05
CA SER A 44 -14.54 8.68 -1.35
C SER A 44 -13.21 7.92 -1.31
N LEU A 45 -13.28 6.61 -1.18
CA LEU A 45 -12.07 5.78 -1.20
C LEU A 45 -11.28 5.97 -2.49
N ARG A 46 -11.96 6.01 -3.62
CA ARG A 46 -11.31 6.17 -4.93
C ARG A 46 -10.69 7.55 -5.11
N ASP A 47 -11.37 8.59 -4.64
CA ASP A 47 -10.83 9.95 -4.72
C ASP A 47 -9.61 10.11 -3.82
N ALA A 48 -9.66 9.53 -2.62
CA ALA A 48 -8.51 9.53 -1.72
C ALA A 48 -7.32 8.83 -2.36
N LEU A 49 -7.54 7.67 -2.95
CA LEU A 49 -6.47 6.91 -3.58
C LEU A 49 -5.86 7.66 -4.77
N ALA A 50 -6.71 8.24 -5.63
CA ALA A 50 -6.23 9.03 -6.77
C ALA A 50 -5.38 10.22 -6.31
N ARG A 51 -5.84 10.93 -5.29
CA ARG A 51 -5.10 12.06 -4.72
C ARG A 51 -3.75 11.62 -4.15
N GLU A 52 -3.75 10.57 -3.35
CA GLU A 52 -2.51 10.08 -2.74
C GLU A 52 -1.50 9.58 -3.78
N LEU A 53 -1.98 8.90 -4.83
CA LEU A 53 -1.09 8.43 -5.89
C LEU A 53 -0.46 9.58 -6.66
N GLU A 54 -1.24 10.63 -6.95
CA GLU A 54 -0.70 11.81 -7.63
C GLU A 54 0.34 12.51 -6.76
N GLU A 55 0.04 12.72 -5.47
CA GLU A 55 0.96 13.37 -4.54
C GLU A 55 2.25 12.57 -4.34
N GLU A 56 2.12 11.25 -4.22
CA GLU A 56 3.23 10.39 -3.83
C GLU A 56 4.07 9.93 -5.01
N THR A 57 3.44 9.63 -6.13
CA THR A 57 4.11 9.03 -7.28
C THR A 57 4.03 9.85 -8.56
N GLY A 58 3.17 10.86 -8.60
CA GLY A 58 2.90 11.58 -9.83
C GLY A 58 2.01 10.85 -10.82
N LEU A 59 1.58 9.64 -10.50
CA LEU A 59 0.75 8.84 -11.39
C LEU A 59 -0.69 9.35 -11.40
N VAL A 60 -1.23 9.56 -12.59
CA VAL A 60 -2.61 10.00 -12.80
C VAL A 60 -3.27 9.10 -13.84
N GLY A 61 -4.59 9.02 -13.79
CA GLY A 61 -5.35 8.29 -14.81
C GLY A 61 -5.29 6.77 -14.72
N LEU A 62 -4.79 6.24 -13.60
CA LEU A 62 -4.82 4.79 -13.38
C LEU A 62 -6.26 4.34 -13.14
N THR A 63 -6.65 3.25 -13.81
CA THR A 63 -7.95 2.63 -13.57
C THR A 63 -7.85 1.73 -12.35
N MET A 64 -8.62 2.08 -11.31
CA MET A 64 -8.64 1.33 -10.06
C MET A 64 -9.74 0.30 -10.06
N GLU A 65 -9.39 -0.94 -9.76
CA GLU A 65 -10.34 -2.04 -9.59
C GLU A 65 -10.40 -2.45 -8.14
N GLY A 66 -11.57 -2.74 -7.67
CA GLY A 66 -11.75 -3.21 -6.30
C GLY A 66 -12.86 -2.50 -5.56
N PRO A 67 -12.81 -2.58 -4.22
CA PRO A 67 -11.72 -3.12 -3.39
C PRO A 67 -11.42 -4.59 -3.63
N ILE A 68 -10.14 -4.96 -3.51
CA ILE A 68 -9.71 -6.35 -3.69
C ILE A 68 -9.44 -7.04 -2.36
N ALA A 69 -9.11 -6.28 -1.32
CA ALA A 69 -8.81 -6.84 0.00
C ALA A 69 -8.95 -5.81 1.09
N ILE A 70 -9.17 -6.29 2.30
CA ILE A 70 -9.09 -5.49 3.53
C ILE A 70 -8.08 -6.18 4.46
N VAL A 71 -7.23 -5.40 5.10
CA VAL A 71 -6.33 -5.88 6.13
C VAL A 71 -6.32 -4.89 7.29
N GLU A 72 -6.25 -5.40 8.51
CA GLU A 72 -6.23 -4.57 9.70
C GLU A 72 -4.86 -4.61 10.35
N SER A 73 -4.31 -3.45 10.67
CA SER A 73 -3.08 -3.33 11.44
C SER A 73 -3.44 -2.79 12.81
N ILE A 74 -3.34 -3.65 13.82
CA ILE A 74 -3.68 -3.30 15.18
C ILE A 74 -2.45 -3.50 16.05
N ALA A 75 -1.95 -2.41 16.63
CA ALA A 75 -0.78 -2.48 17.50
C ALA A 75 -1.09 -3.33 18.73
N PRO A 76 -0.08 -4.01 19.31
CA PRO A 76 -0.28 -4.80 20.51
C PRO A 76 -0.88 -3.98 21.65
N ALA A 77 -1.65 -4.63 22.49
CA ALA A 77 -2.21 -4.01 23.70
C ALA A 77 -1.07 -3.43 24.55
N GLY A 78 -1.29 -2.25 25.11
CA GLY A 78 -0.28 -1.55 25.91
C GLY A 78 0.58 -0.59 25.12
N THR A 79 0.54 -0.62 23.80
CA THR A 79 1.24 0.35 22.95
C THR A 79 0.53 1.70 23.05
N MET A 80 1.29 2.77 23.27
CA MET A 80 0.71 4.12 23.39
C MET A 80 1.43 5.11 22.45
N PRO A 81 0.70 5.83 21.59
CA PRO A 81 -0.70 5.61 21.25
C PRO A 81 -0.87 4.28 20.50
N ARG A 82 -2.00 3.62 20.69
CA ARG A 82 -2.24 2.35 20.03
C ARG A 82 -2.71 2.58 18.60
N LYS A 83 -1.88 2.24 17.64
CA LYS A 83 -2.24 2.36 16.23
C LYS A 83 -3.24 1.30 15.83
N HIS A 84 -4.26 1.73 15.11
CA HIS A 84 -5.25 0.84 14.53
C HIS A 84 -5.60 1.40 13.14
N ILE A 85 -5.25 0.68 12.11
CA ILE A 85 -5.45 1.11 10.72
C ILE A 85 -6.21 0.03 9.98
N VAL A 86 -7.27 0.43 9.27
CA VAL A 86 -7.99 -0.45 8.35
C VAL A 86 -7.51 -0.08 6.94
N HIS A 87 -6.81 -1.01 6.31
CA HIS A 87 -6.30 -0.82 4.94
C HIS A 87 -7.29 -1.41 3.95
N ILE A 88 -7.71 -0.60 3.00
CA ILE A 88 -8.59 -1.03 1.91
C ILE A 88 -7.78 -0.97 0.63
N LEU A 89 -7.60 -2.11 -0.02
CA LEU A 89 -6.69 -2.24 -1.16
C LEU A 89 -7.44 -2.32 -2.47
N PHE A 90 -6.89 -1.62 -3.47
CA PHE A 90 -7.35 -1.63 -4.86
C PHE A 90 -6.22 -2.12 -5.75
N HIS A 91 -6.55 -2.51 -6.96
CA HIS A 91 -5.56 -2.91 -7.97
C HIS A 91 -5.59 -1.95 -9.15
N ALA A 92 -4.43 -1.65 -9.68
CA ALA A 92 -4.29 -0.95 -10.94
C ALA A 92 -3.17 -1.58 -11.76
N ALA A 93 -3.44 -1.81 -13.04
CA ALA A 93 -2.41 -2.23 -13.98
C ALA A 93 -1.56 -1.01 -14.32
N GLY A 94 -0.26 -1.11 -14.09
CA GLY A 94 0.65 0.00 -14.29
C GLY A 94 1.31 0.05 -15.66
N GLU A 95 1.04 -0.94 -16.51
CA GLU A 95 1.62 -0.99 -17.84
C GLU A 95 1.21 0.26 -18.65
N GLY A 96 2.19 0.87 -19.30
CA GLY A 96 1.96 2.12 -20.03
C GLY A 96 2.11 3.38 -19.20
N HIS A 97 2.37 3.28 -17.90
CA HIS A 97 2.48 4.42 -16.99
C HIS A 97 3.90 4.70 -16.51
N ARG A 98 4.92 4.19 -17.17
CA ARG A 98 6.33 4.45 -16.85
C ARG A 98 6.69 4.24 -15.36
N LEU A 99 6.29 3.12 -14.83
CA LEU A 99 6.57 2.80 -13.41
C LEU A 99 8.07 2.75 -13.12
N GLU A 100 8.87 2.32 -14.07
CA GLU A 100 10.33 2.27 -13.92
C GLU A 100 10.91 3.66 -13.63
N ARG A 101 10.33 4.69 -14.24
CA ARG A 101 10.74 6.07 -13.99
C ARG A 101 10.41 6.50 -12.58
N VAL A 102 9.20 6.18 -12.11
CA VAL A 102 8.79 6.46 -10.73
C VAL A 102 9.76 5.76 -9.78
N ALA A 103 10.06 4.49 -10.03
CA ALA A 103 10.94 3.70 -9.17
C ALA A 103 12.40 4.17 -9.20
N SER A 104 12.85 4.82 -10.28
CA SER A 104 14.24 5.23 -10.41
C SER A 104 14.54 6.68 -10.05
N GLU A 105 13.53 7.54 -10.06
CA GLU A 105 13.71 8.98 -9.79
C GLU A 105 14.14 9.27 -8.36
N ASP A 106 13.85 8.40 -7.45
CA ASP A 106 14.12 8.65 -6.07
C ASP A 106 14.92 7.52 -5.43
N GLY A 107 16.22 7.61 -5.56
CA GLY A 107 17.11 6.73 -4.83
C GLY A 107 17.28 7.10 -3.38
N SER A 108 16.48 8.06 -2.91
CA SER A 108 16.64 8.66 -1.59
C SER A 108 15.71 8.03 -0.54
N ILE A 109 15.50 8.78 0.51
CA ILE A 109 14.75 8.41 1.71
C ILE A 109 13.30 8.01 1.42
N HIS A 110 12.69 8.59 0.38
CA HIS A 110 11.31 8.33 0.01
C HIS A 110 11.21 7.56 -1.31
N GLY A 111 12.14 6.63 -1.51
CA GLY A 111 12.24 5.91 -2.76
C GLY A 111 11.01 5.07 -3.09
N HIS A 112 10.91 4.75 -4.37
CA HIS A 112 9.92 3.82 -4.89
C HIS A 112 10.68 2.69 -5.56
N SER A 113 10.12 1.49 -5.54
CA SER A 113 10.78 0.35 -6.16
C SER A 113 9.75 -0.60 -6.76
N LEU A 114 10.11 -1.22 -7.86
CA LEU A 114 9.34 -2.31 -8.43
C LEU A 114 9.96 -3.61 -7.95
N ILE A 115 9.26 -4.32 -7.10
CA ILE A 115 9.74 -5.56 -6.50
C ILE A 115 9.02 -6.74 -7.12
N PRO A 116 9.76 -7.73 -7.65
CA PRO A 116 9.12 -8.95 -8.13
C PRO A 116 8.29 -9.61 -7.02
N ARG A 117 7.12 -10.15 -7.36
CA ARG A 117 6.22 -10.73 -6.37
C ARG A 117 6.89 -11.75 -5.47
N GLY A 118 7.74 -12.61 -6.04
CA GLY A 118 8.45 -13.64 -5.28
C GLY A 118 9.50 -13.11 -4.33
N GLU A 119 9.86 -11.83 -4.44
CA GLU A 119 10.86 -11.21 -3.56
C GLU A 119 10.25 -10.29 -2.50
N LEU A 120 8.92 -10.12 -2.50
CA LEU A 120 8.25 -9.25 -1.53
C LEU A 120 8.46 -9.73 -0.09
N GLY A 121 8.68 -11.02 0.12
CA GLY A 121 8.97 -11.56 1.44
C GLY A 121 10.36 -11.22 1.96
N THR A 122 11.25 -10.68 1.12
CA THR A 122 12.61 -10.32 1.52
C THR A 122 12.72 -8.90 2.05
N ILE A 123 11.66 -8.11 1.93
CA ILE A 123 11.64 -6.72 2.43
C ILE A 123 10.74 -6.61 3.64
N ASP A 124 10.94 -5.55 4.41
CA ASP A 124 10.05 -5.22 5.54
C ASP A 124 8.82 -4.50 4.98
N LEU A 125 7.87 -5.27 4.49
CA LEU A 125 6.62 -4.76 3.95
C LEU A 125 5.58 -4.66 5.07
N ARG A 126 4.94 -3.50 5.18
CA ARG A 126 3.94 -3.24 6.22
C ARG A 126 2.64 -2.76 5.62
N PRO A 127 1.49 -3.37 5.93
CA PRO A 127 1.37 -4.61 6.69
C PRO A 127 2.00 -5.79 5.96
N PRO A 128 2.34 -6.89 6.66
CA PRO A 128 3.07 -8.00 6.06
C PRO A 128 2.15 -8.88 5.20
N ILE A 129 1.82 -8.41 4.02
CA ILE A 129 0.88 -9.06 3.09
C ILE A 129 1.56 -9.67 1.88
N HIS A 130 2.87 -9.96 2.00
CA HIS A 130 3.64 -10.47 0.85
C HIS A 130 3.07 -11.77 0.28
N ARG A 131 2.56 -12.67 1.13
CA ARG A 131 1.98 -13.94 0.65
C ARG A 131 0.73 -13.70 -0.19
N PHE A 132 -0.10 -12.75 0.22
CA PHE A 132 -1.27 -12.36 -0.57
C PHE A 132 -0.83 -11.80 -1.92
N LEU A 133 0.12 -10.86 -1.92
CA LEU A 133 0.58 -10.21 -3.15
C LEU A 133 1.28 -11.19 -4.11
N GLU A 134 1.95 -12.20 -3.59
CA GLU A 134 2.58 -13.24 -4.41
C GLU A 134 1.56 -14.05 -5.21
N ARG A 135 0.39 -14.27 -4.64
CA ARG A 135 -0.63 -15.17 -5.20
C ARG A 135 -1.77 -14.46 -5.91
N TRP A 136 -2.06 -13.24 -5.50
CA TRP A 136 -3.21 -12.53 -6.03
C TRP A 136 -3.08 -12.27 -7.53
N ARG A 137 -4.18 -12.46 -8.25
CA ARG A 137 -4.30 -12.16 -9.70
C ARG A 137 -5.60 -11.43 -9.96
N PRO A 138 -5.65 -10.58 -11.01
CA PRO A 138 -6.91 -9.92 -11.39
C PRO A 138 -8.03 -10.94 -11.59
N GLY A 139 -9.19 -10.64 -11.03
CA GLY A 139 -10.32 -11.55 -11.06
C GLY A 139 -10.47 -12.42 -9.82
N ASP A 140 -9.48 -12.46 -8.96
CA ASP A 140 -9.60 -13.18 -7.69
C ASP A 140 -10.69 -12.53 -6.83
N PRO A 141 -11.40 -13.32 -6.01
CA PRO A 141 -12.46 -12.76 -5.16
C PRO A 141 -11.88 -11.85 -4.07
N PHE A 142 -12.69 -10.90 -3.63
CA PHE A 142 -12.36 -10.04 -2.50
C PHE A 142 -12.06 -10.89 -1.25
N VAL A 143 -11.08 -10.46 -0.48
CA VAL A 143 -10.66 -11.19 0.71
C VAL A 143 -10.43 -10.27 1.90
N HIS A 144 -10.81 -10.75 3.08
CA HIS A 144 -10.44 -10.13 4.35
C HIS A 144 -9.22 -10.86 4.89
N LEU A 145 -8.09 -10.18 4.92
CA LEU A 145 -6.81 -10.78 5.32
C LEU A 145 -6.64 -10.87 6.85
N GLY A 146 -7.54 -10.23 7.60
CA GLY A 146 -7.49 -10.27 9.05
C GLY A 146 -6.52 -9.26 9.65
N GLU A 147 -6.06 -9.56 10.85
CA GLU A 147 -5.17 -8.69 11.61
C GLU A 147 -3.72 -9.10 11.37
N LEU A 148 -2.92 -8.16 10.82
CA LEU A 148 -1.51 -8.38 10.55
C LEU A 148 -0.71 -7.22 11.11
N TRP A 149 0.28 -7.51 11.93
CA TRP A 149 1.14 -6.51 12.53
C TRP A 149 2.60 -6.94 12.48
N THR A 150 3.47 -6.01 12.05
CA THR A 150 4.91 -6.22 12.06
C THR A 150 5.50 -5.57 13.31
N ARG A 151 6.22 -6.34 14.06
CA ARG A 151 6.91 -5.86 15.27
C ARG A 151 8.28 -5.28 14.96
#